data_cbec3e6ca7b514065e536801380601a1
#
_entry.id   cbec3e6ca7b514065e536801380601a1
#
_cell.length_a   1.000
_cell.length_b   1.000
_cell.length_c   1.000
_cell.angle_alpha   90.00
_cell.angle_beta   90.00
_cell.angle_gamma   90.00
#
_symmetry.space_group_name_H-M   'P 1'
#
loop_
_entity.id
_entity.type
_entity.pdbx_description
1 polymer ?
#
loop_
_entity_poly.entity_id
_entity_poly.type
_entity_poly.pdbx_seq_one_letter_code
_entity_poly.pdbx_strand_id
1 'polypeptide(L)'
;MSTVLQRVNRPVIAVLAVTAIAGALRFTHLSRPPELFFDENYYAKAGCILIGDSNEVCKVDSNDEHYWRDNKWDVGSWVHPPLGKWAIGMGEKVFGVTPFGWRVSSAVAGTLTVTLVAVLAQLLFGSALWTFVAGLLLAVESLNVVLSRSALLDIHLEFWVVAGSLFLLLDRRWIDRRSPPDPGTEPPGAPDEPGRVVPARARSSLAFPLWRPWRFAAGIALGAAFSVKWSGAMAILGALILSVAWETTRRHRHDVSLPRALARTVRQESLGLVIAFVVVPIAVYMVVYLPWFNHFGWSLKDWWENQTAMLAYHRSLKTTALDVATNTYTPTHPYYSRAWTWLLMLRPVNFYSRDVGADIAQVLAVGNPAVFWASLWAVPFVALMWRRRGDWRAGFILAPLLAQYLPWFLVTRPQFFFYVAPITPFMVLAIAYVLRDLASATIVLREPGGGTVESSRHPYMPFVWGYVVVTVALVLWFWPVLTGNPISRTAWQARVWFRGWV
;
A
#
# COMPACT_ATOMS: atom_id res chain seq x y z
N MET A 1 -25.31 29.88 2.30
CA MET A 1 -24.88 29.02 1.15
C MET A 1 -23.38 29.12 0.84
N SER A 2 -22.74 30.32 0.86
CA SER A 2 -21.32 30.49 0.54
C SER A 2 -20.34 29.79 1.50
N THR A 3 -20.57 29.81 2.80
CA THR A 3 -19.69 29.20 3.82
C THR A 3 -19.71 27.64 3.82
N VAL A 4 -20.84 27.03 3.47
CA VAL A 4 -20.96 25.56 3.36
C VAL A 4 -20.26 25.07 2.10
N LEU A 5 -20.42 25.76 0.97
CA LEU A 5 -19.73 25.44 -0.27
C LEU A 5 -18.20 25.59 -0.14
N GLN A 6 -17.72 26.62 0.58
CA GLN A 6 -16.29 26.80 0.87
C GLN A 6 -15.71 25.69 1.77
N ARG A 7 -16.49 25.15 2.73
CA ARG A 7 -16.05 24.05 3.59
C ARG A 7 -15.99 22.70 2.85
N VAL A 8 -16.86 22.46 1.87
CA VAL A 8 -16.87 21.22 1.08
C VAL A 8 -15.74 21.21 0.04
N ASN A 9 -15.36 22.36 -0.51
CA ASN A 9 -14.37 22.43 -1.57
C ASN A 9 -12.92 22.24 -1.07
N ARG A 10 -12.58 22.61 0.17
CA ARG A 10 -11.21 22.52 0.70
C ARG A 10 -10.61 21.12 0.68
N PRO A 11 -11.30 20.06 1.15
CA PRO A 11 -10.76 18.69 1.07
C PRO A 11 -10.58 18.21 -0.37
N VAL A 12 -11.50 18.56 -1.26
CA VAL A 12 -11.42 18.18 -2.69
C VAL A 12 -10.19 18.84 -3.32
N ILE A 13 -9.98 20.14 -3.05
CA ILE A 13 -8.79 20.88 -3.51
C ILE A 13 -7.50 20.22 -2.99
N ALA A 14 -7.48 19.82 -1.71
CA ALA A 14 -6.32 19.15 -1.13
C ALA A 14 -6.02 17.81 -1.84
N VAL A 15 -7.04 16.99 -2.12
CA VAL A 15 -6.88 15.73 -2.87
C VAL A 15 -6.36 16.01 -4.28
N LEU A 16 -6.98 16.94 -5.02
CA LEU A 16 -6.57 17.28 -6.38
C LEU A 16 -5.14 17.83 -6.44
N ALA A 17 -4.76 18.69 -5.47
CA ALA A 17 -3.42 19.25 -5.40
C ALA A 17 -2.35 18.15 -5.20
N VAL A 18 -2.53 17.23 -4.25
CA VAL A 18 -1.56 16.17 -4.05
C VAL A 18 -1.56 15.15 -5.19
N THR A 19 -2.70 14.92 -5.84
CA THR A 19 -2.78 14.10 -7.05
C THR A 19 -1.98 14.71 -8.19
N ALA A 20 -2.11 16.02 -8.41
CA ALA A 20 -1.35 16.75 -9.43
C ALA A 20 0.16 16.72 -9.13
N ILE A 21 0.57 16.94 -7.88
CA ILE A 21 1.98 16.83 -7.44
C ILE A 21 2.49 15.40 -7.68
N ALA A 22 1.71 14.39 -7.27
CA ALA A 22 2.09 13.00 -7.46
C ALA A 22 2.24 12.64 -8.93
N GLY A 23 1.30 13.07 -9.78
CA GLY A 23 1.37 12.89 -11.23
C GLY A 23 2.61 13.56 -11.81
N ALA A 24 2.87 14.83 -11.48
CA ALA A 24 4.05 15.55 -11.95
C ALA A 24 5.35 14.81 -11.63
N LEU A 25 5.54 14.35 -10.38
CA LEU A 25 6.74 13.62 -9.98
C LEU A 25 6.90 12.26 -10.69
N ARG A 26 5.80 11.60 -11.03
CA ARG A 26 5.85 10.26 -11.62
C ARG A 26 5.96 10.27 -13.14
N PHE A 27 5.31 11.23 -13.81
CA PHE A 27 5.30 11.30 -15.27
C PHE A 27 6.45 12.12 -15.87
N THR A 28 7.05 13.06 -15.12
CA THR A 28 8.18 13.86 -15.62
C THR A 28 9.35 12.97 -15.98
N HIS A 29 9.73 12.98 -17.27
CA HIS A 29 10.81 12.16 -17.83
C HIS A 29 10.65 10.65 -17.51
N LEU A 30 9.44 10.12 -17.57
CA LEU A 30 9.15 8.70 -17.26
C LEU A 30 9.92 7.73 -18.15
N SER A 31 10.28 8.14 -19.38
CA SER A 31 11.07 7.34 -20.33
C SER A 31 12.55 7.21 -19.95
N ARG A 32 13.00 7.74 -18.81
CA ARG A 32 14.39 7.61 -18.35
C ARG A 32 14.48 6.61 -17.20
N PRO A 33 15.51 5.75 -17.21
CA PRO A 33 16.45 5.40 -18.29
C PRO A 33 15.74 4.86 -19.54
N PRO A 34 16.37 4.93 -20.75
CA PRO A 34 15.70 4.53 -22.00
C PRO A 34 15.65 3.01 -22.23
N GLU A 35 16.29 2.24 -21.38
CA GLU A 35 16.42 0.79 -21.47
C GLU A 35 15.62 0.09 -20.36
N LEU A 36 15.34 -1.21 -20.56
CA LEU A 36 14.79 -2.06 -19.51
C LEU A 36 15.84 -2.28 -18.43
N PHE A 37 15.44 -2.24 -17.18
CA PHE A 37 16.32 -2.51 -16.05
C PHE A 37 15.64 -3.36 -14.99
N PHE A 38 16.42 -4.05 -14.18
CA PHE A 38 15.97 -4.90 -13.09
C PHE A 38 14.82 -5.83 -13.54
N ASP A 39 13.75 -5.94 -12.78
CA ASP A 39 12.60 -6.79 -13.07
C ASP A 39 11.75 -6.30 -14.26
N GLU A 40 11.99 -5.09 -14.82
CA GLU A 40 11.37 -4.68 -16.09
C GLU A 40 11.69 -5.66 -17.21
N ASN A 41 12.91 -6.26 -17.19
CA ASN A 41 13.31 -7.29 -18.14
C ASN A 41 12.38 -8.50 -18.15
N TYR A 42 11.70 -8.78 -17.04
CA TYR A 42 10.72 -9.85 -16.94
C TYR A 42 9.30 -9.35 -17.19
N TYR A 43 8.88 -8.30 -16.48
CA TYR A 43 7.45 -7.93 -16.44
C TYR A 43 6.98 -7.16 -17.67
N ALA A 44 7.82 -6.32 -18.28
CA ALA A 44 7.49 -5.64 -19.54
C ALA A 44 7.37 -6.65 -20.67
N LYS A 45 8.39 -7.50 -20.86
CA LYS A 45 8.35 -8.55 -21.88
C LYS A 45 7.17 -9.51 -21.70
N ALA A 46 6.94 -9.97 -20.46
CA ALA A 46 5.79 -10.84 -20.16
C ALA A 46 4.44 -10.14 -20.40
N GLY A 47 4.32 -8.86 -20.06
CA GLY A 47 3.14 -8.04 -20.31
C GLY A 47 2.84 -7.91 -21.80
N CYS A 48 3.87 -7.59 -22.60
CA CYS A 48 3.81 -7.46 -24.04
C CYS A 48 3.33 -8.76 -24.72
N ILE A 49 3.88 -9.91 -24.34
CA ILE A 49 3.44 -11.21 -24.89
C ILE A 49 2.01 -11.55 -24.47
N LEU A 50 1.64 -11.26 -23.22
CA LEU A 50 0.28 -11.48 -22.70
C LEU A 50 -0.79 -10.74 -23.51
N ILE A 51 -0.49 -9.58 -24.07
CA ILE A 51 -1.41 -8.81 -24.90
C ILE A 51 -1.44 -9.27 -26.37
N GLY A 52 -0.64 -10.29 -26.72
CA GLY A 52 -0.65 -10.95 -28.02
C GLY A 52 0.38 -10.45 -29.03
N ASP A 53 1.37 -9.66 -28.61
CA ASP A 53 2.46 -9.24 -29.48
C ASP A 53 3.51 -10.36 -29.67
N SER A 54 4.28 -10.29 -30.77
CA SER A 54 5.32 -11.28 -31.08
C SER A 54 6.55 -11.13 -30.19
N ASN A 55 7.33 -12.22 -30.07
CA ASN A 55 8.61 -12.20 -29.33
C ASN A 55 9.56 -11.11 -29.83
N GLU A 56 9.59 -10.87 -31.15
CA GLU A 56 10.43 -9.84 -31.76
C GLU A 56 10.02 -8.43 -31.29
N VAL A 57 8.73 -8.11 -31.36
CA VAL A 57 8.17 -6.84 -30.87
C VAL A 57 8.43 -6.66 -29.38
N CYS A 58 8.26 -7.73 -28.60
CA CYS A 58 8.46 -7.73 -27.15
C CYS A 58 9.94 -7.77 -26.72
N LYS A 59 10.87 -7.75 -27.68
CA LYS A 59 12.32 -7.79 -27.42
C LYS A 59 12.75 -9.05 -26.63
N VAL A 60 12.09 -10.16 -26.88
CA VAL A 60 12.43 -11.47 -26.33
C VAL A 60 13.38 -12.15 -27.31
N ASP A 61 14.65 -12.31 -26.93
CA ASP A 61 15.66 -12.94 -27.77
C ASP A 61 15.84 -14.44 -27.45
N SER A 62 16.73 -15.12 -28.21
CA SER A 62 16.95 -16.56 -28.08
C SER A 62 17.54 -16.98 -26.72
N ASN A 63 18.19 -16.05 -26.03
CA ASN A 63 18.84 -16.32 -24.74
C ASN A 63 17.90 -16.03 -23.54
N ASP A 64 16.73 -15.47 -23.79
CA ASP A 64 15.70 -15.28 -22.78
C ASP A 64 15.02 -16.63 -22.50
N GLU A 65 15.58 -17.43 -21.63
CA GLU A 65 15.10 -18.79 -21.32
C GLU A 65 13.74 -18.83 -20.63
N HIS A 66 13.20 -17.69 -20.22
CA HIS A 66 12.09 -17.60 -19.26
C HIS A 66 10.83 -16.95 -19.81
N TYR A 67 10.65 -16.93 -21.14
CA TYR A 67 9.45 -16.39 -21.78
C TYR A 67 8.67 -17.47 -22.54
N TRP A 68 7.39 -17.28 -22.70
CA TRP A 68 6.38 -18.16 -23.25
C TRP A 68 6.57 -18.55 -24.71
N ARG A 69 7.76 -19.00 -25.09
CA ARG A 69 8.04 -19.32 -26.48
C ARG A 69 7.42 -20.65 -26.90
N ASP A 70 7.72 -21.71 -26.14
CA ASP A 70 7.46 -23.07 -26.56
C ASP A 70 6.69 -23.90 -25.53
N ASN A 71 6.55 -23.42 -24.31
CA ASN A 71 5.87 -24.12 -23.22
C ASN A 71 4.67 -23.35 -22.68
N LYS A 72 3.63 -24.06 -22.29
CA LYS A 72 2.41 -23.51 -21.67
C LYS A 72 2.70 -22.69 -20.43
N TRP A 73 3.80 -22.98 -19.77
CA TRP A 73 4.28 -22.23 -18.60
C TRP A 73 5.80 -22.36 -18.52
N ASP A 74 6.44 -21.33 -18.86
CA ASP A 74 7.81 -21.14 -18.46
C ASP A 74 7.82 -20.43 -17.09
N VAL A 75 8.46 -21.08 -16.12
CA VAL A 75 8.44 -20.67 -14.71
C VAL A 75 8.99 -19.25 -14.53
N GLY A 76 9.93 -18.82 -15.34
CA GLY A 76 10.53 -17.49 -15.24
C GLY A 76 9.54 -16.35 -15.49
N SER A 77 8.67 -16.46 -16.50
CA SER A 77 7.65 -15.44 -16.78
C SER A 77 6.43 -15.52 -15.86
N TRP A 78 6.28 -16.61 -15.11
CA TRP A 78 5.11 -16.94 -14.29
C TRP A 78 5.31 -16.80 -12.80
N VAL A 79 6.43 -16.27 -12.35
CA VAL A 79 6.77 -16.17 -10.93
C VAL A 79 5.70 -15.47 -10.10
N HIS A 80 4.83 -14.68 -10.75
CA HIS A 80 3.71 -13.96 -10.13
C HIS A 80 2.45 -14.03 -11.00
N PRO A 81 1.24 -13.95 -10.40
CA PRO A 81 -0.01 -13.85 -11.13
C PRO A 81 -0.04 -12.71 -12.15
N PRO A 82 -0.91 -12.75 -13.17
CA PRO A 82 -0.74 -11.93 -14.37
C PRO A 82 -1.27 -10.49 -14.28
N LEU A 83 -2.07 -10.09 -13.27
CA LEU A 83 -2.77 -8.79 -13.29
C LEU A 83 -1.84 -7.58 -13.44
N GLY A 84 -0.73 -7.56 -12.72
CA GLY A 84 0.24 -6.45 -12.84
C GLY A 84 0.93 -6.44 -14.20
N LYS A 85 1.22 -7.61 -14.77
CA LYS A 85 1.77 -7.77 -16.12
C LYS A 85 0.76 -7.30 -17.19
N TRP A 86 -0.55 -7.60 -17.00
CA TRP A 86 -1.61 -7.07 -17.84
C TRP A 86 -1.63 -5.54 -17.86
N ALA A 87 -1.50 -4.92 -16.68
CA ALA A 87 -1.48 -3.48 -16.59
C ALA A 87 -0.29 -2.87 -17.34
N ILE A 88 0.89 -3.49 -17.25
CA ILE A 88 2.09 -3.10 -18.00
C ILE A 88 1.88 -3.27 -19.49
N GLY A 89 1.45 -4.46 -19.94
CA GLY A 89 1.19 -4.75 -21.35
C GLY A 89 0.12 -3.84 -21.98
N MET A 90 -0.92 -3.47 -21.24
CA MET A 90 -1.91 -2.49 -21.72
C MET A 90 -1.28 -1.11 -21.96
N GLY A 91 -0.32 -0.70 -21.13
CA GLY A 91 0.45 0.51 -21.39
C GLY A 91 1.27 0.41 -22.69
N GLU A 92 1.91 -0.75 -22.91
CA GLU A 92 2.67 -1.03 -24.14
C GLU A 92 1.76 -1.07 -25.36
N LYS A 93 0.56 -1.64 -25.26
CA LYS A 93 -0.42 -1.66 -26.35
C LYS A 93 -0.87 -0.28 -26.77
N VAL A 94 -1.03 0.64 -25.84
CA VAL A 94 -1.52 2.00 -26.12
C VAL A 94 -0.39 2.93 -26.57
N PHE A 95 0.79 2.83 -25.97
CA PHE A 95 1.91 3.76 -26.17
C PHE A 95 3.12 3.13 -26.86
N GLY A 96 2.99 1.89 -27.34
CA GLY A 96 4.08 1.11 -27.94
C GLY A 96 5.01 0.50 -26.92
N VAL A 97 5.85 -0.47 -27.36
CA VAL A 97 6.88 -1.12 -26.55
C VAL A 97 8.06 -0.16 -26.38
N THR A 98 7.84 0.86 -25.57
CA THR A 98 8.75 1.98 -25.29
C THR A 98 8.92 2.17 -23.80
N PRO A 99 9.97 2.87 -23.33
CA PRO A 99 10.16 3.14 -21.89
C PRO A 99 8.96 3.84 -21.24
N PHE A 100 8.25 4.67 -21.95
CA PHE A 100 6.99 5.25 -21.47
C PHE A 100 5.89 4.18 -21.41
N GLY A 101 5.74 3.39 -22.47
CA GLY A 101 4.67 2.39 -22.59
C GLY A 101 4.70 1.36 -21.46
N TRP A 102 5.86 0.76 -21.16
CA TRP A 102 5.90 -0.23 -20.08
C TRP A 102 5.84 0.36 -18.66
N ARG A 103 6.11 1.67 -18.45
CA ARG A 103 6.08 2.32 -17.11
C ARG A 103 4.80 3.10 -16.81
N VAL A 104 4.00 3.45 -17.83
CA VAL A 104 2.84 4.32 -17.63
C VAL A 104 1.81 3.76 -16.65
N SER A 105 1.56 2.45 -16.66
CA SER A 105 0.62 1.81 -15.73
C SER A 105 1.09 1.92 -14.27
N SER A 106 2.40 1.80 -14.03
CA SER A 106 3.00 1.99 -12.71
C SER A 106 2.89 3.45 -12.24
N ALA A 107 3.10 4.42 -13.16
CA ALA A 107 2.95 5.85 -12.85
C ALA A 107 1.50 6.21 -12.50
N VAL A 108 0.53 5.64 -13.21
CA VAL A 108 -0.90 5.77 -12.90
C VAL A 108 -1.21 5.14 -11.55
N ALA A 109 -0.81 3.89 -11.31
CA ALA A 109 -1.05 3.19 -10.04
C ALA A 109 -0.49 3.96 -8.84
N GLY A 110 0.76 4.44 -8.92
CA GLY A 110 1.37 5.22 -7.84
C GLY A 110 0.71 6.59 -7.63
N THR A 111 0.29 7.27 -8.70
CA THR A 111 -0.46 8.53 -8.59
C THR A 111 -1.81 8.32 -7.90
N LEU A 112 -2.54 7.28 -8.31
CA LEU A 112 -3.83 6.93 -7.70
C LEU A 112 -3.66 6.45 -6.25
N THR A 113 -2.57 5.78 -5.90
CA THR A 113 -2.28 5.39 -4.50
C THR A 113 -2.17 6.62 -3.61
N VAL A 114 -1.47 7.68 -4.05
CA VAL A 114 -1.41 8.96 -3.32
C VAL A 114 -2.81 9.56 -3.16
N THR A 115 -3.61 9.56 -4.22
CA THR A 115 -5.01 10.03 -4.19
C THR A 115 -5.82 9.26 -3.15
N LEU A 116 -5.73 7.92 -3.14
CA LEU A 116 -6.46 7.08 -2.20
C LEU A 116 -6.01 7.31 -0.74
N VAL A 117 -4.71 7.53 -0.50
CA VAL A 117 -4.20 7.86 0.85
C VAL A 117 -4.70 9.22 1.31
N ALA A 118 -4.75 10.22 0.44
CA ALA A 118 -5.35 11.51 0.76
C ALA A 118 -6.84 11.37 1.12
N VAL A 119 -7.60 10.56 0.37
CA VAL A 119 -9.00 10.25 0.68
C VAL A 119 -9.12 9.49 2.00
N LEU A 120 -8.26 8.51 2.27
CA LEU A 120 -8.21 7.81 3.56
C LEU A 120 -7.94 8.78 4.71
N ALA A 121 -6.97 9.68 4.57
CA ALA A 121 -6.67 10.71 5.57
C ALA A 121 -7.87 11.64 5.82
N GLN A 122 -8.58 12.05 4.76
CA GLN A 122 -9.81 12.83 4.89
C GLN A 122 -10.89 12.06 5.67
N LEU A 123 -11.04 10.78 5.36
CA LEU A 123 -12.01 9.94 6.05
C LEU A 123 -11.62 9.67 7.52
N LEU A 124 -10.35 9.55 7.83
CA LEU A 124 -9.85 9.30 9.18
C LEU A 124 -9.82 10.56 10.05
N PHE A 125 -9.40 11.68 9.49
CA PHE A 125 -9.08 12.89 10.25
C PHE A 125 -10.06 14.04 10.06
N GLY A 126 -10.87 14.03 8.99
CA GLY A 126 -11.90 15.05 8.73
C GLY A 126 -11.34 16.45 8.44
N SER A 127 -10.11 16.57 7.95
CA SER A 127 -9.39 17.83 7.81
C SER A 127 -8.65 17.94 6.48
N ALA A 128 -8.89 19.02 5.74
CA ALA A 128 -8.19 19.27 4.48
C ALA A 128 -6.67 19.39 4.65
N LEU A 129 -6.20 19.94 5.78
CA LEU A 129 -4.77 20.01 6.10
C LEU A 129 -4.16 18.61 6.17
N TRP A 130 -4.76 17.71 6.95
CA TRP A 130 -4.22 16.34 7.13
C TRP A 130 -4.42 15.48 5.90
N THR A 131 -5.43 15.75 5.08
CA THR A 131 -5.60 15.21 3.73
C THR A 131 -4.42 15.57 2.85
N PHE A 132 -4.06 16.87 2.82
CA PHE A 132 -2.92 17.36 2.05
C PHE A 132 -1.59 16.81 2.57
N VAL A 133 -1.35 16.88 3.88
CA VAL A 133 -0.09 16.41 4.50
C VAL A 133 0.14 14.92 4.23
N ALA A 134 -0.84 14.07 4.49
CA ALA A 134 -0.70 12.63 4.24
C ALA A 134 -0.47 12.33 2.75
N GLY A 135 -1.24 12.95 1.87
CA GLY A 135 -1.06 12.79 0.42
C GLY A 135 0.32 13.28 -0.02
N LEU A 136 0.78 14.44 0.46
CA LEU A 136 2.10 14.98 0.11
C LEU A 136 3.24 14.09 0.61
N LEU A 137 3.19 13.62 1.86
CA LEU A 137 4.22 12.73 2.41
C LEU A 137 4.37 11.45 1.57
N LEU A 138 3.27 10.86 1.07
CA LEU A 138 3.36 9.71 0.16
C LEU A 138 3.78 10.13 -1.25
N ALA A 139 3.36 11.30 -1.74
CA ALA A 139 3.77 11.80 -3.04
C ALA A 139 5.29 11.94 -3.16
N VAL A 140 5.95 12.32 -2.06
CA VAL A 140 7.41 12.52 -1.96
C VAL A 140 8.12 11.37 -1.24
N GLU A 141 7.45 10.24 -1.02
CA GLU A 141 8.11 9.04 -0.50
C GLU A 141 8.95 8.41 -1.63
N SER A 142 10.26 8.27 -1.38
CA SER A 142 11.25 7.97 -2.42
C SER A 142 11.07 6.59 -3.06
N LEU A 143 10.78 5.56 -2.26
CA LEU A 143 10.55 4.21 -2.77
C LEU A 143 9.29 4.15 -3.64
N ASN A 144 8.20 4.78 -3.19
CA ASN A 144 6.98 4.86 -3.97
C ASN A 144 7.20 5.60 -5.30
N VAL A 145 8.01 6.68 -5.30
CA VAL A 145 8.41 7.38 -6.54
C VAL A 145 9.15 6.43 -7.48
N VAL A 146 10.17 5.70 -7.01
CA VAL A 146 10.96 4.76 -7.84
C VAL A 146 10.06 3.67 -8.41
N LEU A 147 9.26 3.00 -7.57
CA LEU A 147 8.38 1.92 -8.00
C LEU A 147 7.29 2.39 -8.98
N SER A 148 6.81 3.62 -8.82
CA SER A 148 5.87 4.25 -9.76
C SER A 148 6.49 4.59 -11.12
N ARG A 149 7.80 4.63 -11.21
CA ARG A 149 8.56 4.97 -12.42
C ARG A 149 9.25 3.78 -13.05
N SER A 150 8.96 2.59 -12.53
CA SER A 150 9.50 1.30 -13.00
C SER A 150 8.36 0.35 -13.30
N ALA A 151 8.48 -0.48 -14.34
CA ALA A 151 7.48 -1.49 -14.67
C ALA A 151 7.57 -2.69 -13.72
N LEU A 152 7.31 -2.44 -12.42
CA LEU A 152 7.34 -3.44 -11.37
C LEU A 152 5.93 -3.72 -10.82
N LEU A 153 5.75 -4.90 -10.26
CA LEU A 153 4.44 -5.35 -9.73
C LEU A 153 4.11 -4.72 -8.37
N ASP A 154 5.11 -4.26 -7.62
CA ASP A 154 4.95 -3.84 -6.23
C ASP A 154 4.06 -2.61 -6.07
N ILE A 155 4.14 -1.65 -6.99
CA ILE A 155 3.28 -0.47 -6.97
C ILE A 155 1.81 -0.81 -7.30
N HIS A 156 1.57 -1.79 -8.17
CA HIS A 156 0.22 -2.28 -8.46
C HIS A 156 -0.36 -3.03 -7.26
N LEU A 157 0.46 -3.84 -6.56
CA LEU A 157 0.07 -4.48 -5.31
C LEU A 157 -0.30 -3.43 -4.25
N GLU A 158 0.55 -2.43 -4.04
CA GLU A 158 0.33 -1.32 -3.10
C GLU A 158 -0.99 -0.60 -3.39
N PHE A 159 -1.24 -0.24 -4.66
CA PHE A 159 -2.48 0.39 -5.09
C PHE A 159 -3.71 -0.41 -4.68
N TRP A 160 -3.75 -1.70 -4.98
CA TRP A 160 -4.89 -2.55 -4.67
C TRP A 160 -5.08 -2.80 -3.18
N VAL A 161 -4.00 -2.89 -2.40
CA VAL A 161 -4.06 -3.00 -0.94
C VAL A 161 -4.65 -1.72 -0.33
N VAL A 162 -4.26 -0.55 -0.81
CA VAL A 162 -4.80 0.74 -0.33
C VAL A 162 -6.25 0.90 -0.75
N ALA A 163 -6.62 0.53 -1.98
CA ALA A 163 -8.00 0.54 -2.47
C ALA A 163 -8.90 -0.38 -1.62
N GLY A 164 -8.45 -1.60 -1.34
CA GLY A 164 -9.15 -2.52 -0.45
C GLY A 164 -9.35 -1.97 0.95
N SER A 165 -8.32 -1.33 1.51
CA SER A 165 -8.40 -0.65 2.81
C SER A 165 -9.39 0.51 2.81
N LEU A 166 -9.43 1.30 1.72
CA LEU A 166 -10.43 2.36 1.57
C LEU A 166 -11.85 1.78 1.56
N PHE A 167 -12.10 0.74 0.79
CA PHE A 167 -13.41 0.11 0.74
C PHE A 167 -13.84 -0.49 2.09
N LEU A 168 -12.90 -1.05 2.86
CA LEU A 168 -13.17 -1.49 4.24
C LEU A 168 -13.59 -0.31 5.14
N LEU A 169 -12.92 0.83 5.02
CA LEU A 169 -13.28 2.01 5.79
C LEU A 169 -14.66 2.56 5.39
N LEU A 170 -14.99 2.51 4.10
CA LEU A 170 -16.31 2.86 3.60
C LEU A 170 -17.39 1.88 4.08
N ASP A 171 -17.09 0.58 4.14
CA ASP A 171 -17.98 -0.43 4.70
C ASP A 171 -18.29 -0.17 6.18
N ARG A 172 -17.26 0.13 6.99
CA ARG A 172 -17.45 0.54 8.38
C ARG A 172 -18.37 1.74 8.48
N ARG A 173 -18.11 2.82 7.71
CA ARG A 173 -18.96 4.02 7.74
C ARG A 173 -20.39 3.76 7.26
N TRP A 174 -20.54 2.85 6.29
CA TRP A 174 -21.85 2.45 5.78
C TRP A 174 -22.68 1.75 6.85
N ILE A 175 -22.06 0.91 7.67
CA ILE A 175 -22.69 0.23 8.81
C ILE A 175 -22.95 1.21 9.95
N ASP A 176 -21.97 2.03 10.34
CA ASP A 176 -22.12 2.99 11.44
C ASP A 176 -23.30 3.94 11.22
N ARG A 177 -23.56 4.35 9.96
CA ARG A 177 -24.74 5.16 9.59
C ARG A 177 -26.09 4.42 9.69
N ARG A 178 -26.08 3.11 9.74
CA ARG A 178 -27.27 2.25 9.79
C ARG A 178 -27.46 1.58 11.14
N SER A 179 -26.47 1.66 11.99
CA SER A 179 -26.52 1.15 13.37
C SER A 179 -27.23 2.18 14.27
N PRO A 180 -27.95 1.74 15.31
CA PRO A 180 -28.45 2.66 16.32
C PRO A 180 -27.28 3.42 16.98
N PRO A 181 -27.51 4.64 17.51
CA PRO A 181 -26.51 5.37 18.26
C PRO A 181 -25.94 4.52 19.40
N ASP A 182 -24.64 4.69 19.71
CA ASP A 182 -24.05 4.04 20.87
C ASP A 182 -24.77 4.49 22.15
N PRO A 183 -25.10 3.57 23.06
CA PRO A 183 -25.66 3.93 24.38
C PRO A 183 -24.74 4.95 25.06
N GLY A 184 -25.26 6.10 25.46
CA GLY A 184 -24.51 7.16 26.14
C GLY A 184 -23.94 8.27 25.22
N THR A 185 -24.21 8.26 23.91
CA THR A 185 -23.82 9.37 22.98
C THR A 185 -24.96 10.39 22.76
N GLU A 186 -26.02 10.35 23.55
CA GLU A 186 -27.03 11.41 23.51
C GLU A 186 -26.40 12.74 23.97
N PRO A 187 -26.66 13.86 23.23
CA PRO A 187 -26.17 15.15 23.66
C PRO A 187 -26.72 15.48 25.06
N PRO A 188 -25.92 16.03 25.97
CA PRO A 188 -26.41 16.47 27.28
C PRO A 188 -27.57 17.45 27.08
N GLY A 189 -28.77 17.08 27.53
CA GLY A 189 -29.98 17.93 27.43
C GLY A 189 -31.02 17.46 26.42
N ALA A 190 -30.90 16.29 25.82
CA ALA A 190 -32.05 15.69 25.15
C ALA A 190 -33.17 15.38 26.18
N PRO A 191 -34.39 15.89 26.04
CA PRO A 191 -35.44 15.61 27.01
C PRO A 191 -35.71 14.11 27.02
N ASP A 192 -35.73 13.50 28.23
CA ASP A 192 -36.31 12.19 28.47
C ASP A 192 -37.79 12.25 28.05
N GLU A 193 -38.11 11.93 26.82
CA GLU A 193 -39.50 11.72 26.41
C GLU A 193 -39.94 10.34 26.93
N PRO A 194 -40.79 10.32 27.98
CA PRO A 194 -41.38 9.07 28.48
C PRO A 194 -42.25 8.47 27.37
N GLY A 195 -41.80 7.34 26.83
CA GLY A 195 -42.53 6.64 25.79
C GLY A 195 -41.88 6.58 24.43
N ARG A 196 -40.65 7.04 24.25
CA ARG A 196 -39.90 6.82 23.02
C ARG A 196 -39.63 5.33 22.81
N VAL A 197 -40.57 4.65 22.21
CA VAL A 197 -40.41 3.27 21.78
C VAL A 197 -39.31 3.26 20.72
N VAL A 198 -38.14 2.80 21.09
CA VAL A 198 -37.08 2.48 20.11
C VAL A 198 -37.72 1.50 19.12
N PRO A 199 -37.89 1.88 17.84
CA PRO A 199 -38.61 1.05 16.91
C PRO A 199 -38.04 -0.36 16.91
N ALA A 200 -38.88 -1.40 16.83
CA ALA A 200 -38.43 -2.80 16.74
C ALA A 200 -37.43 -3.04 15.58
N ARG A 201 -37.47 -2.17 14.56
CA ARG A 201 -36.45 -2.07 13.51
C ARG A 201 -35.03 -1.78 14.03
N ALA A 202 -34.86 -1.06 15.13
CA ALA A 202 -33.53 -0.81 15.71
C ALA A 202 -32.95 -2.07 16.37
N ARG A 203 -33.77 -2.99 16.88
CA ARG A 203 -33.31 -4.28 17.40
C ARG A 203 -32.99 -5.29 16.31
N SER A 204 -33.66 -5.21 15.15
CA SER A 204 -33.38 -6.07 13.99
C SER A 204 -32.17 -5.60 13.17
N SER A 205 -31.72 -4.35 13.35
CA SER A 205 -30.57 -3.78 12.64
C SER A 205 -29.21 -4.33 13.09
N LEU A 206 -29.17 -5.15 14.16
CA LEU A 206 -28.01 -5.96 14.52
C LEU A 206 -27.88 -7.24 13.65
N ALA A 207 -28.93 -7.57 12.86
CA ALA A 207 -28.86 -8.59 11.82
C ALA A 207 -28.37 -7.93 10.52
N PHE A 208 -27.15 -8.29 10.09
CA PHE A 208 -26.57 -7.69 8.89
C PHE A 208 -27.17 -8.29 7.64
N PRO A 209 -27.53 -7.44 6.65
CA PRO A 209 -27.79 -7.95 5.32
C PRO A 209 -26.53 -8.60 4.79
N LEU A 210 -26.65 -9.76 4.15
CA LEU A 210 -25.57 -10.38 3.37
C LEU A 210 -25.00 -9.40 2.35
N TRP A 211 -25.79 -8.43 1.91
CA TRP A 211 -25.42 -7.40 0.98
C TRP A 211 -24.72 -6.22 1.67
N ARG A 212 -23.39 -6.19 1.59
CA ARG A 212 -22.53 -5.08 2.04
C ARG A 212 -21.65 -4.65 0.86
N PRO A 213 -22.09 -3.69 0.04
CA PRO A 213 -21.45 -3.38 -1.24
C PRO A 213 -19.98 -2.98 -1.08
N TRP A 214 -19.65 -2.24 -0.04
CA TRP A 214 -18.27 -1.83 0.20
C TRP A 214 -17.37 -2.99 0.68
N ARG A 215 -17.92 -3.96 1.41
CA ARG A 215 -17.19 -5.18 1.79
C ARG A 215 -16.89 -6.03 0.55
N PHE A 216 -17.82 -6.15 -0.38
CA PHE A 216 -17.59 -6.82 -1.66
C PHE A 216 -16.57 -6.08 -2.51
N ALA A 217 -16.65 -4.73 -2.59
CA ALA A 217 -15.65 -3.92 -3.27
C ALA A 217 -14.25 -4.11 -2.66
N ALA A 218 -14.15 -4.22 -1.33
CA ALA A 218 -12.89 -4.56 -0.66
C ALA A 218 -12.40 -5.94 -1.07
N GLY A 219 -13.29 -6.95 -1.13
CA GLY A 219 -12.95 -8.29 -1.60
C GLY A 219 -12.43 -8.30 -3.04
N ILE A 220 -13.05 -7.54 -3.95
CA ILE A 220 -12.59 -7.39 -5.34
C ILE A 220 -11.19 -6.76 -5.37
N ALA A 221 -11.00 -5.64 -4.68
CA ALA A 221 -9.70 -4.94 -4.67
C ALA A 221 -8.59 -5.81 -4.07
N LEU A 222 -8.87 -6.52 -2.97
CA LEU A 222 -7.89 -7.41 -2.34
C LEU A 222 -7.66 -8.69 -3.15
N GLY A 223 -8.68 -9.18 -3.86
CA GLY A 223 -8.54 -10.23 -4.87
C GLY A 223 -7.63 -9.79 -6.02
N ALA A 224 -7.75 -8.54 -6.48
CA ALA A 224 -6.85 -7.95 -7.46
C ALA A 224 -5.42 -7.83 -6.89
N ALA A 225 -5.24 -7.41 -5.62
CA ALA A 225 -3.93 -7.42 -4.96
C ALA A 225 -3.29 -8.82 -4.98
N PHE A 226 -4.06 -9.87 -4.64
CA PHE A 226 -3.62 -11.26 -4.70
C PHE A 226 -3.30 -11.71 -6.14
N SER A 227 -4.03 -11.19 -7.12
CA SER A 227 -3.82 -11.44 -8.55
C SER A 227 -2.63 -10.68 -9.15
N VAL A 228 -2.03 -9.74 -8.41
CA VAL A 228 -0.72 -9.13 -8.74
C VAL A 228 0.42 -9.95 -8.14
N LYS A 229 0.35 -10.21 -6.83
CA LYS A 229 1.35 -11.01 -6.08
C LYS A 229 0.63 -11.79 -4.97
N TRP A 230 1.05 -13.02 -4.71
CA TRP A 230 0.48 -13.85 -3.65
C TRP A 230 0.59 -13.24 -2.24
N SER A 231 1.53 -12.31 -2.03
CA SER A 231 1.59 -11.53 -0.79
C SER A 231 0.34 -10.67 -0.55
N GLY A 232 -0.48 -10.42 -1.57
CA GLY A 232 -1.82 -9.83 -1.40
C GLY A 232 -2.76 -10.62 -0.49
N ALA A 233 -2.54 -11.95 -0.31
CA ALA A 233 -3.25 -12.76 0.67
C ALA A 233 -3.08 -12.26 2.11
N MET A 234 -1.95 -11.65 2.43
CA MET A 234 -1.69 -11.03 3.73
C MET A 234 -2.66 -9.88 3.99
N ALA A 235 -2.99 -9.08 2.96
CA ALA A 235 -3.98 -8.01 3.08
C ALA A 235 -5.40 -8.56 3.24
N ILE A 236 -5.75 -9.66 2.55
CA ILE A 236 -7.05 -10.34 2.73
C ILE A 236 -7.20 -10.81 4.18
N LEU A 237 -6.17 -11.45 4.73
CA LEU A 237 -6.18 -11.90 6.13
C LEU A 237 -6.31 -10.71 7.10
N GLY A 238 -5.57 -9.61 6.87
CA GLY A 238 -5.68 -8.39 7.67
C GLY A 238 -7.08 -7.78 7.62
N ALA A 239 -7.71 -7.76 6.44
CA ALA A 239 -9.07 -7.28 6.24
C ALA A 239 -10.11 -8.15 6.97
N LEU A 240 -9.95 -9.46 6.93
CA LEU A 240 -10.80 -10.41 7.64
C LEU A 240 -10.70 -10.19 9.16
N ILE A 241 -9.48 -10.14 9.71
CA ILE A 241 -9.25 -9.91 11.16
C ILE A 241 -9.85 -8.57 11.57
N LEU A 242 -9.60 -7.50 10.80
CA LEU A 242 -10.12 -6.16 11.10
C LEU A 242 -11.66 -6.12 11.06
N SER A 243 -12.28 -6.79 10.09
CA SER A 243 -13.74 -6.89 9.96
C SER A 243 -14.34 -7.62 11.16
N VAL A 244 -13.78 -8.75 11.57
CA VAL A 244 -14.22 -9.51 12.76
C VAL A 244 -14.04 -8.66 14.03
N ALA A 245 -12.91 -7.99 14.19
CA ALA A 245 -12.63 -7.15 15.35
C ALA A 245 -13.64 -5.99 15.46
N TRP A 246 -13.94 -5.32 14.36
CA TRP A 246 -14.91 -4.21 14.33
C TRP A 246 -16.33 -4.68 14.66
N GLU A 247 -16.79 -5.76 14.04
CA GLU A 247 -18.12 -6.30 14.28
C GLU A 247 -18.28 -6.82 15.71
N THR A 248 -17.23 -7.42 16.25
CA THR A 248 -17.20 -7.88 17.65
C THR A 248 -17.23 -6.69 18.62
N THR A 249 -16.42 -5.67 18.36
CA THR A 249 -16.38 -4.45 19.22
C THR A 249 -17.73 -3.73 19.19
N ARG A 250 -18.36 -3.63 18.02
CA ARG A 250 -19.69 -3.00 17.89
C ARG A 250 -20.75 -3.74 18.70
N ARG A 251 -20.77 -5.09 18.66
CA ARG A 251 -21.72 -5.90 19.45
C ARG A 251 -21.40 -5.83 20.95
N HIS A 252 -20.13 -5.75 21.30
CA HIS A 252 -19.71 -5.64 22.71
C HIS A 252 -20.17 -4.33 23.36
N ARG A 253 -20.20 -3.22 22.64
CA ARG A 253 -20.69 -1.93 23.13
C ARG A 253 -22.20 -1.92 23.48
N HIS A 254 -22.95 -2.88 22.98
CA HIS A 254 -24.38 -3.03 23.29
C HIS A 254 -24.63 -4.08 24.39
N ASP A 255 -23.88 -4.02 25.50
CA ASP A 255 -24.00 -4.85 26.73
C ASP A 255 -23.90 -6.37 26.52
N VAL A 256 -23.18 -6.79 25.49
CA VAL A 256 -22.87 -8.21 25.24
C VAL A 256 -21.44 -8.49 25.69
N SER A 257 -21.24 -9.50 26.56
CA SER A 257 -19.87 -9.90 26.95
C SER A 257 -19.01 -10.22 25.73
N LEU A 258 -17.71 -9.90 25.78
CA LEU A 258 -16.78 -10.05 24.65
C LEU A 258 -16.82 -11.45 23.99
N PRO A 259 -16.80 -12.57 24.74
CA PRO A 259 -16.89 -13.91 24.15
C PRO A 259 -18.21 -14.14 23.40
N ARG A 260 -19.33 -13.65 23.98
CA ARG A 260 -20.65 -13.76 23.32
C ARG A 260 -20.74 -12.87 22.10
N ALA A 261 -20.15 -11.66 22.12
CA ALA A 261 -20.06 -10.77 20.97
C ALA A 261 -19.28 -11.40 19.82
N LEU A 262 -18.14 -12.01 20.12
CA LEU A 262 -17.32 -12.75 19.13
C LEU A 262 -18.10 -13.93 18.55
N ALA A 263 -18.70 -14.78 19.40
CA ALA A 263 -19.49 -15.92 18.92
C ALA A 263 -20.67 -15.50 18.02
N ARG A 264 -21.35 -14.41 18.37
CA ARG A 264 -22.41 -13.82 17.52
C ARG A 264 -21.85 -13.28 16.22
N THR A 265 -20.70 -12.62 16.22
CA THR A 265 -20.02 -12.13 15.03
C THR A 265 -19.71 -13.29 14.09
N VAL A 266 -19.03 -14.32 14.59
CA VAL A 266 -18.69 -15.50 13.79
C VAL A 266 -19.96 -16.14 13.21
N ARG A 267 -20.99 -16.36 14.03
CA ARG A 267 -22.22 -17.03 13.56
C ARG A 267 -22.99 -16.20 12.51
N GLN A 268 -23.04 -14.88 12.64
CA GLN A 268 -23.90 -14.02 11.80
C GLN A 268 -23.16 -13.49 10.57
N GLU A 269 -21.84 -13.27 10.65
CA GLU A 269 -21.05 -12.65 9.60
C GLU A 269 -20.25 -13.66 8.77
N SER A 270 -20.08 -14.92 9.23
CA SER A 270 -19.20 -15.90 8.57
C SER A 270 -19.48 -16.06 7.09
N LEU A 271 -20.75 -16.23 6.71
CA LEU A 271 -21.12 -16.37 5.29
C LEU A 271 -20.73 -15.15 4.47
N GLY A 272 -21.06 -13.93 4.95
CA GLY A 272 -20.70 -12.68 4.28
C GLY A 272 -19.18 -12.45 4.22
N LEU A 273 -18.43 -12.84 5.27
CA LEU A 273 -16.97 -12.75 5.31
C LEU A 273 -16.31 -13.76 4.36
N VAL A 274 -16.81 -15.00 4.32
CA VAL A 274 -16.32 -16.04 3.39
C VAL A 274 -16.58 -15.61 1.95
N ILE A 275 -17.80 -15.13 1.64
CA ILE A 275 -18.08 -14.65 0.29
C ILE A 275 -17.14 -13.49 -0.07
N ALA A 276 -17.02 -12.47 0.78
CA ALA A 276 -16.25 -11.27 0.46
C ALA A 276 -14.73 -11.51 0.42
N PHE A 277 -14.17 -12.33 1.32
CA PHE A 277 -12.71 -12.47 1.47
C PHE A 277 -12.15 -13.83 1.04
N VAL A 278 -12.99 -14.74 0.56
CA VAL A 278 -12.55 -16.02 -0.03
C VAL A 278 -13.12 -16.18 -1.43
N VAL A 279 -14.46 -16.21 -1.57
CA VAL A 279 -15.09 -16.50 -2.86
C VAL A 279 -14.82 -15.42 -3.89
N VAL A 280 -15.02 -14.14 -3.51
CA VAL A 280 -14.80 -13.00 -4.41
C VAL A 280 -13.33 -12.87 -4.83
N PRO A 281 -12.32 -12.92 -3.94
CA PRO A 281 -10.92 -12.96 -4.35
C PRO A 281 -10.56 -14.11 -5.28
N ILE A 282 -11.07 -15.32 -5.05
CA ILE A 282 -10.87 -16.47 -5.94
C ILE A 282 -11.51 -16.20 -7.30
N ALA A 283 -12.73 -15.69 -7.35
CA ALA A 283 -13.40 -15.33 -8.60
C ALA A 283 -12.59 -14.27 -9.39
N VAL A 284 -12.10 -13.22 -8.72
CA VAL A 284 -11.23 -12.22 -9.35
C VAL A 284 -9.95 -12.86 -9.89
N TYR A 285 -9.33 -13.74 -9.12
CA TYR A 285 -8.12 -14.46 -9.53
C TYR A 285 -8.37 -15.27 -10.80
N MET A 286 -9.48 -16.04 -10.84
CA MET A 286 -9.85 -16.84 -12.03
C MET A 286 -10.15 -15.95 -13.25
N VAL A 287 -10.86 -14.84 -13.06
CA VAL A 287 -11.14 -13.87 -14.15
C VAL A 287 -9.84 -13.29 -14.72
N VAL A 288 -8.88 -12.99 -13.88
CA VAL A 288 -7.57 -12.46 -14.32
C VAL A 288 -6.79 -13.49 -15.14
N TYR A 289 -7.04 -14.79 -14.96
CA TYR A 289 -6.44 -15.86 -15.75
C TYR A 289 -7.20 -16.19 -17.05
N LEU A 290 -8.35 -15.57 -17.34
CA LEU A 290 -9.09 -15.82 -18.60
C LEU A 290 -8.23 -15.70 -19.86
N PRO A 291 -7.39 -14.66 -20.02
CA PRO A 291 -6.51 -14.58 -21.18
C PRO A 291 -5.45 -15.70 -21.24
N TRP A 292 -5.00 -16.19 -20.10
CA TRP A 292 -4.13 -17.36 -20.03
C TRP A 292 -4.85 -18.62 -20.56
N PHE A 293 -6.10 -18.85 -20.13
CA PHE A 293 -6.90 -19.95 -20.64
C PHE A 293 -7.15 -19.83 -22.14
N ASN A 294 -7.39 -18.64 -22.65
CA ASN A 294 -7.58 -18.41 -24.09
C ASN A 294 -6.30 -18.69 -24.89
N HIS A 295 -5.13 -18.39 -24.32
CA HIS A 295 -3.85 -18.60 -25.01
C HIS A 295 -3.37 -20.07 -24.92
N PHE A 296 -3.49 -20.71 -23.76
CA PHE A 296 -2.93 -22.06 -23.52
C PHE A 296 -3.96 -23.19 -23.52
N GLY A 297 -5.24 -22.86 -23.67
CA GLY A 297 -6.36 -23.83 -23.63
C GLY A 297 -7.05 -23.91 -22.28
N TRP A 298 -8.32 -24.29 -22.33
CA TRP A 298 -9.22 -24.36 -21.18
C TRP A 298 -9.04 -25.67 -20.41
N SER A 299 -7.91 -25.80 -19.72
CA SER A 299 -7.56 -26.96 -18.89
C SER A 299 -7.30 -26.52 -17.44
N LEU A 300 -8.19 -26.88 -16.53
CA LEU A 300 -7.98 -26.63 -15.09
C LEU A 300 -6.78 -27.42 -14.55
N LYS A 301 -6.46 -28.58 -15.13
CA LYS A 301 -5.28 -29.36 -14.77
C LYS A 301 -4.01 -28.58 -15.08
N ASP A 302 -3.87 -28.09 -16.30
CA ASP A 302 -2.71 -27.33 -16.74
C ASP A 302 -2.56 -26.03 -15.93
N TRP A 303 -3.69 -25.35 -15.65
CA TRP A 303 -3.69 -24.19 -14.79
C TRP A 303 -3.21 -24.51 -13.37
N TRP A 304 -3.65 -25.62 -12.80
CA TRP A 304 -3.21 -26.07 -11.47
C TRP A 304 -1.73 -26.44 -11.44
N GLU A 305 -1.24 -27.12 -12.48
CA GLU A 305 0.18 -27.41 -12.65
C GLU A 305 1.02 -26.11 -12.71
N ASN A 306 0.53 -25.08 -13.40
CA ASN A 306 1.17 -23.76 -13.40
C ASN A 306 1.23 -23.16 -11.97
N GLN A 307 0.14 -23.22 -11.18
CA GLN A 307 0.14 -22.71 -9.81
C GLN A 307 1.14 -23.48 -8.92
N THR A 308 1.18 -24.81 -9.06
CA THR A 308 2.11 -25.64 -8.28
C THR A 308 3.57 -25.44 -8.71
N ALA A 309 3.84 -25.23 -9.98
CA ALA A 309 5.17 -24.87 -10.49
C ALA A 309 5.64 -23.52 -9.92
N MET A 310 4.75 -22.52 -9.92
CA MET A 310 5.03 -21.20 -9.29
C MET A 310 5.35 -21.37 -7.79
N LEU A 311 4.60 -22.19 -7.06
CA LEU A 311 4.87 -22.48 -5.66
C LEU A 311 6.20 -23.19 -5.45
N ALA A 312 6.50 -24.18 -6.30
CA ALA A 312 7.75 -24.92 -6.27
C ALA A 312 8.95 -24.00 -6.51
N TYR A 313 8.86 -23.10 -7.49
CA TYR A 313 9.86 -22.08 -7.74
C TYR A 313 10.12 -21.22 -6.48
N HIS A 314 9.08 -20.66 -5.87
CA HIS A 314 9.24 -19.85 -4.66
C HIS A 314 9.85 -20.62 -3.48
N ARG A 315 9.60 -21.91 -3.39
CA ARG A 315 10.18 -22.79 -2.35
C ARG A 315 11.63 -23.19 -2.64
N SER A 316 12.02 -23.24 -3.92
CA SER A 316 13.39 -23.60 -4.32
C SER A 316 14.40 -22.47 -4.09
N LEU A 317 13.94 -21.23 -3.94
CA LEU A 317 14.81 -20.07 -3.72
C LEU A 317 15.52 -20.17 -2.36
N LYS A 318 16.86 -20.21 -2.40
CA LYS A 318 17.70 -20.25 -1.20
C LYS A 318 18.34 -18.89 -0.95
N THR A 319 18.57 -18.56 0.31
CA THR A 319 19.23 -17.30 0.71
C THR A 319 20.76 -17.34 0.54
N THR A 320 21.31 -18.55 0.60
CA THR A 320 22.76 -18.77 0.45
C THR A 320 23.02 -19.93 -0.50
N ALA A 321 24.11 -19.86 -1.24
CA ALA A 321 24.66 -20.94 -2.03
C ALA A 321 26.08 -21.26 -1.55
N LEU A 322 26.50 -22.52 -1.64
CA LEU A 322 27.85 -22.94 -1.36
C LEU A 322 28.73 -22.48 -2.54
N ASP A 323 29.68 -21.61 -2.24
CA ASP A 323 30.79 -21.32 -3.15
C ASP A 323 31.80 -22.47 -3.04
N VAL A 324 31.87 -23.30 -4.09
CA VAL A 324 32.71 -24.49 -4.11
C VAL A 324 34.21 -24.14 -4.09
N ALA A 325 34.59 -22.97 -4.63
CA ALA A 325 36.00 -22.56 -4.68
C ALA A 325 36.54 -22.15 -3.31
N THR A 326 35.69 -21.49 -2.51
CA THR A 326 36.07 -21.01 -1.16
C THR A 326 35.54 -21.89 -0.04
N ASN A 327 34.70 -22.88 -0.35
CA ASN A 327 34.00 -23.72 0.61
C ASN A 327 33.19 -22.90 1.66
N THR A 328 32.69 -21.73 1.25
CA THR A 328 31.90 -20.83 2.11
C THR A 328 30.48 -20.61 1.56
N TYR A 329 29.53 -20.35 2.45
CA TYR A 329 28.17 -19.99 2.05
C TYR A 329 28.09 -18.49 1.77
N THR A 330 27.79 -18.12 0.53
CA THR A 330 27.58 -16.74 0.10
C THR A 330 26.11 -16.44 -0.15
N PRO A 331 25.63 -15.19 0.02
CA PRO A 331 24.28 -14.80 -0.35
C PRO A 331 24.02 -15.06 -1.84
N THR A 332 22.89 -15.67 -2.17
CA THR A 332 22.49 -15.94 -3.58
C THR A 332 22.19 -14.67 -4.37
N HIS A 333 21.92 -13.56 -3.69
CA HIS A 333 21.67 -12.28 -4.33
C HIS A 333 22.31 -11.15 -3.52
N PRO A 334 23.05 -10.21 -4.14
CA PRO A 334 23.79 -9.15 -3.44
C PRO A 334 22.90 -8.19 -2.65
N TYR A 335 21.64 -8.01 -3.06
CA TYR A 335 20.68 -7.12 -2.40
C TYR A 335 19.70 -7.85 -1.47
N TYR A 336 19.96 -9.10 -1.13
CA TYR A 336 19.16 -9.81 -0.13
C TYR A 336 19.13 -9.04 1.20
N SER A 337 17.93 -8.91 1.76
CA SER A 337 17.72 -8.26 3.05
C SER A 337 16.61 -8.97 3.83
N ARG A 338 16.68 -8.93 5.16
CA ARG A 338 15.61 -9.46 6.03
C ARG A 338 14.61 -8.36 6.39
N ALA A 339 13.35 -8.72 6.62
CA ALA A 339 12.27 -7.77 6.90
C ALA A 339 12.62 -6.77 8.03
N TRP A 340 13.28 -7.19 9.10
CA TRP A 340 13.66 -6.31 10.21
C TRP A 340 14.61 -5.17 9.79
N THR A 341 15.37 -5.34 8.68
CA THR A 341 16.31 -4.32 8.18
C THR A 341 15.63 -3.25 7.33
N TRP A 342 14.38 -3.48 6.89
CA TRP A 342 13.72 -2.62 5.90
C TRP A 342 13.41 -1.23 6.44
N LEU A 343 12.86 -1.14 7.65
CA LEU A 343 12.57 0.19 8.24
C LEU A 343 13.82 1.01 8.52
N LEU A 344 14.97 0.36 8.66
CA LEU A 344 16.28 1.01 8.81
C LEU A 344 16.96 1.30 7.46
N MET A 345 16.39 0.80 6.36
CA MET A 345 16.93 0.93 5.00
C MET A 345 18.40 0.46 4.89
N LEU A 346 18.73 -0.67 5.54
CA LEU A 346 20.13 -1.12 5.59
C LEU A 346 20.63 -1.66 4.24
N ARG A 347 19.72 -2.19 3.40
CA ARG A 347 20.07 -2.76 2.09
C ARG A 347 19.01 -2.40 1.04
N PRO A 348 18.94 -1.15 0.56
CA PRO A 348 18.17 -0.77 -0.62
C PRO A 348 18.63 -1.54 -1.85
N VAL A 349 17.84 -1.54 -2.90
CA VAL A 349 18.17 -2.27 -4.13
C VAL A 349 18.55 -1.29 -5.23
N ASN A 350 19.70 -1.49 -5.83
CA ASN A 350 20.12 -0.76 -7.02
C ASN A 350 19.45 -1.40 -8.25
N PHE A 351 18.43 -0.74 -8.79
CA PHE A 351 17.71 -1.23 -9.97
C PHE A 351 18.47 -0.98 -11.27
N TYR A 352 19.24 0.10 -11.31
CA TYR A 352 19.97 0.52 -12.49
C TYR A 352 21.20 1.31 -12.09
N SER A 353 22.31 1.03 -12.75
CA SER A 353 23.54 1.83 -12.63
C SER A 353 24.31 1.77 -13.93
N ARG A 354 24.68 2.93 -14.46
CA ARG A 354 25.47 3.05 -15.70
C ARG A 354 26.38 4.26 -15.66
N ASP A 355 27.59 4.08 -16.14
CA ASP A 355 28.52 5.18 -16.37
C ASP A 355 28.10 5.95 -17.64
N VAL A 356 28.02 7.27 -17.55
CA VAL A 356 27.68 8.19 -18.64
C VAL A 356 28.81 9.20 -18.75
N GLY A 357 29.85 8.85 -19.50
CA GLY A 357 31.09 9.61 -19.52
C GLY A 357 31.77 9.62 -18.14
N ALA A 358 32.00 10.80 -17.57
CA ALA A 358 32.54 10.96 -16.21
C ALA A 358 31.46 10.85 -15.11
N ASP A 359 30.18 10.89 -15.49
CA ASP A 359 29.05 10.86 -14.58
C ASP A 359 28.52 9.44 -14.36
N ILE A 360 27.65 9.27 -13.38
CA ILE A 360 26.93 8.03 -13.08
C ILE A 360 25.42 8.29 -13.09
N ALA A 361 24.67 7.46 -13.80
CA ALA A 361 23.21 7.40 -13.76
C ALA A 361 22.80 6.21 -12.91
N GLN A 362 21.91 6.41 -11.93
CA GLN A 362 21.47 5.36 -11.00
C GLN A 362 19.97 5.45 -10.75
N VAL A 363 19.30 4.29 -10.63
CA VAL A 363 17.97 4.16 -10.04
C VAL A 363 18.08 3.30 -8.80
N LEU A 364 18.06 3.95 -7.63
CA LEU A 364 18.20 3.33 -6.33
C LEU A 364 16.82 3.23 -5.66
N ALA A 365 16.34 2.02 -5.42
CA ALA A 365 15.10 1.77 -4.67
C ALA A 365 15.37 1.94 -3.18
N VAL A 366 15.34 3.17 -2.71
CA VAL A 366 15.55 3.59 -1.32
C VAL A 366 14.33 4.36 -0.82
N GLY A 367 13.97 4.20 0.44
CA GLY A 367 12.91 4.97 1.08
C GLY A 367 13.31 6.41 1.39
N ASN A 368 12.33 7.29 1.59
CA ASN A 368 12.62 8.61 2.13
C ASN A 368 13.02 8.48 3.61
N PRO A 369 14.23 8.90 4.02
CA PRO A 369 14.70 8.75 5.39
C PRO A 369 13.75 9.37 6.43
N ALA A 370 13.15 10.53 6.12
CA ALA A 370 12.20 11.17 7.04
C ALA A 370 10.95 10.30 7.25
N VAL A 371 10.47 9.57 6.24
CA VAL A 371 9.31 8.68 6.37
C VAL A 371 9.69 7.39 7.08
N PHE A 372 10.75 6.71 6.64
CA PHE A 372 11.13 5.41 7.17
C PHE A 372 11.55 5.49 8.64
N TRP A 373 12.44 6.42 8.98
CA TRP A 373 12.93 6.53 10.36
C TRP A 373 11.89 7.13 11.32
N ALA A 374 11.05 8.08 10.85
CA ALA A 374 9.96 8.55 11.68
C ALA A 374 8.92 7.45 11.96
N SER A 375 8.74 6.49 11.03
CA SER A 375 7.81 5.38 11.24
C SER A 375 8.20 4.47 12.40
N LEU A 376 9.50 4.37 12.73
CA LEU A 376 10.01 3.62 13.89
C LEU A 376 9.43 4.14 15.22
N TRP A 377 9.05 5.41 15.28
CA TRP A 377 8.43 6.05 16.44
C TRP A 377 6.93 6.22 16.27
N ALA A 378 6.48 6.53 15.06
CA ALA A 378 5.08 6.78 14.78
C ALA A 378 4.23 5.51 14.95
N VAL A 379 4.70 4.35 14.47
CA VAL A 379 3.95 3.09 14.57
C VAL A 379 3.76 2.65 16.04
N PRO A 380 4.79 2.59 16.89
CA PRO A 380 4.61 2.34 18.33
C PRO A 380 3.72 3.36 19.03
N PHE A 381 3.84 4.65 18.68
CA PHE A 381 2.97 5.69 19.24
C PHE A 381 1.50 5.44 18.87
N VAL A 382 1.21 5.15 17.63
CA VAL A 382 -0.16 4.82 17.15
C VAL A 382 -0.68 3.58 17.89
N ALA A 383 0.15 2.55 18.09
CA ALA A 383 -0.23 1.36 18.87
C ALA A 383 -0.56 1.71 20.33
N LEU A 384 0.23 2.61 20.95
CA LEU A 384 -0.03 3.11 22.29
C LEU A 384 -1.36 3.88 22.36
N MET A 385 -1.66 4.72 21.39
CA MET A 385 -2.91 5.48 21.32
C MET A 385 -4.13 4.57 21.11
N TRP A 386 -3.98 3.54 20.26
CA TRP A 386 -5.01 2.51 20.13
C TRP A 386 -5.31 1.84 21.48
N ARG A 387 -4.27 1.44 22.21
CA ARG A 387 -4.43 0.78 23.53
C ARG A 387 -4.99 1.73 24.59
N ARG A 388 -4.50 2.98 24.69
CA ARG A 388 -4.83 3.90 25.79
C ARG A 388 -6.15 4.64 25.56
N ARG A 389 -6.42 5.06 24.31
CA ARG A 389 -7.60 5.88 23.98
C ARG A 389 -8.70 5.07 23.29
N GLY A 390 -8.48 3.80 22.98
CA GLY A 390 -9.42 3.01 22.18
C GLY A 390 -9.68 3.60 20.78
N ASP A 391 -8.75 4.42 20.26
CA ASP A 391 -8.95 5.09 18.97
C ASP A 391 -8.92 4.07 17.84
N TRP A 392 -10.11 3.80 17.28
CA TRP A 392 -10.27 2.86 16.18
C TRP A 392 -9.50 3.24 14.91
N ARG A 393 -9.18 4.54 14.73
CA ARG A 393 -8.38 5.02 13.59
C ARG A 393 -6.98 4.47 13.66
N ALA A 394 -6.41 4.46 14.86
CA ALA A 394 -5.11 3.86 15.12
C ALA A 394 -5.11 2.36 14.80
N GLY A 395 -6.13 1.61 15.24
CA GLY A 395 -6.31 0.20 14.89
C GLY A 395 -6.44 -0.03 13.37
N PHE A 396 -7.16 0.84 12.68
CA PHE A 396 -7.27 0.77 11.21
C PHE A 396 -5.93 0.97 10.50
N ILE A 397 -5.10 1.91 10.94
CA ILE A 397 -3.77 2.16 10.35
C ILE A 397 -2.85 0.98 10.59
N LEU A 398 -2.87 0.42 11.81
CA LEU A 398 -1.99 -0.67 12.20
C LEU A 398 -2.34 -2.02 11.55
N ALA A 399 -3.62 -2.32 11.36
CA ALA A 399 -4.04 -3.63 10.88
C ALA A 399 -3.46 -3.97 9.48
N PRO A 400 -3.63 -3.16 8.42
CA PRO A 400 -3.03 -3.45 7.13
C PRO A 400 -1.50 -3.36 7.15
N LEU A 401 -0.91 -2.43 7.94
CA LEU A 401 0.53 -2.33 8.10
C LEU A 401 1.11 -3.63 8.66
N LEU A 402 0.60 -4.10 9.79
CA LEU A 402 1.09 -5.29 10.45
C LEU A 402 0.80 -6.56 9.63
N ALA A 403 -0.39 -6.64 9.01
CA ALA A 403 -0.73 -7.76 8.15
C ALA A 403 0.21 -7.91 6.96
N GLN A 404 0.66 -6.80 6.35
CA GLN A 404 1.60 -6.82 5.23
C GLN A 404 3.07 -6.97 5.66
N TYR A 405 3.41 -6.65 6.91
CA TYR A 405 4.81 -6.64 7.36
C TYR A 405 5.19 -7.89 8.15
N LEU A 406 4.38 -8.30 9.15
CA LEU A 406 4.75 -9.36 10.08
C LEU A 406 4.99 -10.72 9.42
N PRO A 407 4.22 -11.16 8.39
CA PRO A 407 4.47 -12.45 7.78
C PRO A 407 5.85 -12.60 7.15
N TRP A 408 6.50 -11.50 6.73
CA TRP A 408 7.83 -11.55 6.15
C TRP A 408 8.91 -12.00 7.13
N PHE A 409 8.68 -11.91 8.43
CA PHE A 409 9.61 -12.45 9.45
C PHE A 409 9.62 -13.99 9.46
N LEU A 410 8.58 -14.62 8.93
CA LEU A 410 8.45 -16.07 8.84
C LEU A 410 8.92 -16.63 7.50
N VAL A 411 9.16 -15.77 6.51
CA VAL A 411 9.60 -16.17 5.18
C VAL A 411 11.10 -16.43 5.17
N THR A 412 11.50 -17.62 4.69
CA THR A 412 12.91 -18.06 4.67
C THR A 412 13.63 -17.85 3.33
N ARG A 413 12.87 -17.63 2.24
CA ARG A 413 13.44 -17.34 0.92
C ARG A 413 14.06 -15.93 0.86
N PRO A 414 14.88 -15.62 -0.17
CA PRO A 414 15.38 -14.27 -0.36
C PRO A 414 14.26 -13.23 -0.39
N GLN A 415 14.53 -12.13 0.30
CA GLN A 415 13.62 -10.98 0.44
C GLN A 415 14.39 -9.72 0.04
N PHE A 416 13.67 -8.73 -0.45
CA PHE A 416 14.24 -7.48 -0.90
C PHE A 416 13.55 -6.29 -0.24
N PHE A 417 14.30 -5.20 -0.07
CA PHE A 417 13.82 -3.99 0.57
C PHE A 417 12.49 -3.47 -0.02
N PHE A 418 12.35 -3.48 -1.34
CA PHE A 418 11.15 -2.94 -1.99
C PHE A 418 9.86 -3.73 -1.72
N TYR A 419 9.94 -4.92 -1.11
CA TYR A 419 8.74 -5.63 -0.62
C TYR A 419 8.02 -4.88 0.52
N VAL A 420 8.66 -3.86 1.10
CA VAL A 420 8.06 -2.96 2.09
C VAL A 420 6.99 -2.03 1.49
N ALA A 421 6.93 -1.89 0.16
CA ALA A 421 6.06 -0.95 -0.53
C ALA A 421 4.61 -0.95 -0.01
N PRO A 422 3.89 -2.08 0.12
CA PRO A 422 2.49 -2.06 0.53
C PRO A 422 2.23 -1.52 1.94
N ILE A 423 3.27 -1.35 2.78
CA ILE A 423 3.13 -0.76 4.12
C ILE A 423 3.44 0.73 4.16
N THR A 424 4.13 1.29 3.17
CA THR A 424 4.52 2.72 3.16
C THR A 424 3.34 3.68 3.24
N PRO A 425 2.16 3.44 2.61
CA PRO A 425 0.97 4.26 2.79
C PRO A 425 0.49 4.33 4.24
N PHE A 426 0.58 3.20 4.95
CA PHE A 426 0.15 3.12 6.36
C PHE A 426 1.19 3.70 7.32
N MET A 427 2.49 3.64 6.96
CA MET A 427 3.55 4.39 7.66
C MET A 427 3.28 5.89 7.58
N VAL A 428 2.97 6.40 6.40
CA VAL A 428 2.60 7.81 6.18
C VAL A 428 1.35 8.20 6.96
N LEU A 429 0.30 7.36 6.97
CA LEU A 429 -0.90 7.60 7.77
C LEU A 429 -0.60 7.60 9.28
N ALA A 430 0.30 6.74 9.76
CA ALA A 430 0.76 6.73 11.15
C ALA A 430 1.50 8.02 11.51
N ILE A 431 2.39 8.48 10.64
CA ILE A 431 3.09 9.77 10.82
C ILE A 431 2.10 10.93 10.82
N ALA A 432 1.15 10.97 9.87
CA ALA A 432 0.12 12.00 9.82
C ALA A 432 -0.76 12.00 11.08
N TYR A 433 -1.05 10.82 11.65
CA TYR A 433 -1.75 10.70 12.93
C TYR A 433 -0.95 11.36 14.07
N VAL A 434 0.35 11.06 14.17
CA VAL A 434 1.23 11.65 15.20
C VAL A 434 1.35 13.16 15.03
N LEU A 435 1.60 13.64 13.81
CA LEU A 435 1.71 15.06 13.52
C LEU A 435 0.40 15.80 13.85
N ARG A 436 -0.75 15.18 13.59
CA ARG A 436 -2.06 15.73 13.93
C ARG A 436 -2.25 15.79 15.45
N ASP A 437 -1.90 14.74 16.18
CA ASP A 437 -2.01 14.71 17.65
C ASP A 437 -1.10 15.79 18.26
N LEU A 438 0.13 15.93 17.75
CA LEU A 438 1.06 16.96 18.15
C LEU A 438 0.55 18.37 17.84
N ALA A 439 0.01 18.59 16.65
CA ALA A 439 -0.54 19.88 16.23
C ALA A 439 -1.78 20.29 17.03
N SER A 440 -2.52 19.34 17.60
CA SER A 440 -3.69 19.59 18.42
C SER A 440 -3.35 19.87 19.88
N ALA A 441 -2.09 19.69 20.30
CA ALA A 441 -1.68 19.95 21.67
C ALA A 441 -1.75 21.46 21.96
N THR A 442 -2.42 21.80 23.06
CA THR A 442 -2.56 23.18 23.57
C THR A 442 -1.69 23.35 24.81
N ILE A 443 -1.21 24.58 25.04
CA ILE A 443 -0.54 24.94 26.29
C ILE A 443 -1.60 25.44 27.26
N VAL A 444 -1.72 24.76 28.39
CA VAL A 444 -2.55 25.25 29.52
C VAL A 444 -1.69 26.19 30.37
N LEU A 445 -2.00 27.46 30.32
CA LEU A 445 -1.37 28.46 31.17
C LEU A 445 -2.17 28.54 32.48
N ARG A 446 -1.45 28.48 33.62
CA ARG A 446 -2.04 28.78 34.92
C ARG A 446 -1.94 30.27 35.18
N GLU A 447 -3.08 30.91 35.44
CA GLU A 447 -3.11 32.28 35.90
C GLU A 447 -2.66 32.43 37.36
N PRO A 448 -2.07 33.56 37.72
CA PRO A 448 -1.63 33.85 39.13
C PRO A 448 -2.75 33.74 40.17
N GLY A 449 -4.02 33.72 39.78
CA GLY A 449 -5.21 33.54 40.64
C GLY A 449 -5.78 32.12 40.73
N GLY A 450 -5.07 31.11 40.20
CA GLY A 450 -5.49 29.70 40.26
C GLY A 450 -6.42 29.26 39.12
N GLY A 451 -6.74 30.15 38.18
CA GLY A 451 -7.46 29.82 36.96
C GLY A 451 -6.55 29.16 35.92
N THR A 452 -7.14 28.37 35.02
CA THR A 452 -6.44 27.82 33.85
C THR A 452 -7.02 28.41 32.58
N VAL A 453 -6.17 28.99 31.73
CA VAL A 453 -6.54 29.47 30.40
C VAL A 453 -5.88 28.56 29.36
N GLU A 454 -6.68 27.94 28.51
CA GLU A 454 -6.21 27.22 27.35
C GLU A 454 -5.68 28.20 26.30
N SER A 455 -4.39 28.15 26.00
CA SER A 455 -3.82 28.97 24.93
C SER A 455 -4.34 28.46 23.57
N SER A 456 -4.90 29.35 22.76
CA SER A 456 -5.28 29.07 21.38
C SER A 456 -4.06 28.86 20.43
N ARG A 457 -2.83 29.01 20.97
CA ARG A 457 -1.60 28.79 20.19
C ARG A 457 -1.32 27.31 20.04
N HIS A 458 -1.04 26.89 18.82
CA HIS A 458 -0.57 25.54 18.48
C HIS A 458 0.98 25.55 18.44
N PRO A 459 1.67 25.34 19.57
CA PRO A 459 3.11 25.57 19.70
C PRO A 459 3.95 24.64 18.82
N TYR A 460 3.39 23.49 18.45
CA TYR A 460 4.11 22.48 17.67
C TYR A 460 3.89 22.55 16.15
N MET A 461 3.07 23.51 15.66
CA MET A 461 2.85 23.68 14.21
C MET A 461 4.14 24.00 13.42
N PRO A 462 5.09 24.82 13.93
CA PRO A 462 6.37 25.00 13.24
C PRO A 462 7.15 23.70 13.06
N PHE A 463 7.13 22.82 14.08
CA PHE A 463 7.76 21.49 13.98
C PHE A 463 7.10 20.63 12.91
N VAL A 464 5.77 20.62 12.82
CA VAL A 464 5.02 19.89 11.79
C VAL A 464 5.43 20.35 10.39
N TRP A 465 5.48 21.65 10.16
CA TRP A 465 5.90 22.18 8.85
C TRP A 465 7.38 21.95 8.59
N GLY A 466 8.24 22.09 9.61
CA GLY A 466 9.67 21.74 9.50
C GLY A 466 9.86 20.29 9.05
N TYR A 467 9.11 19.36 9.63
CA TYR A 467 9.14 17.95 9.23
C TYR A 467 8.71 17.74 7.76
N VAL A 468 7.61 18.38 7.34
CA VAL A 468 7.14 18.31 5.94
C VAL A 468 8.19 18.87 4.98
N VAL A 469 8.78 20.01 5.30
CA VAL A 469 9.83 20.65 4.49
C VAL A 469 11.05 19.74 4.37
N VAL A 470 11.51 19.14 5.48
CA VAL A 470 12.64 18.18 5.47
C VAL A 470 12.32 16.97 4.58
N THR A 471 11.10 16.42 4.67
CA THR A 471 10.68 15.27 3.85
C THR A 471 10.71 15.62 2.36
N VAL A 472 10.23 16.80 1.98
CA VAL A 472 10.29 17.29 0.59
C VAL A 472 11.75 17.56 0.16
N ALA A 473 12.55 18.18 1.00
CA ALA A 473 13.96 18.46 0.70
C ALA A 473 14.74 17.17 0.45
N LEU A 474 14.48 16.11 1.21
CA LEU A 474 15.14 14.82 1.04
C LEU A 474 14.81 14.15 -0.30
N VAL A 475 13.55 14.13 -0.74
CA VAL A 475 13.24 13.56 -2.06
C VAL A 475 13.91 14.38 -3.18
N LEU A 476 13.97 15.71 -3.07
CA LEU A 476 14.67 16.56 -4.04
C LEU A 476 16.19 16.30 -4.02
N TRP A 477 16.77 16.10 -2.85
CA TRP A 477 18.17 15.72 -2.70
C TRP A 477 18.49 14.39 -3.38
N PHE A 478 17.67 13.36 -3.14
CA PHE A 478 17.85 12.04 -3.74
C PHE A 478 17.36 11.96 -5.19
N TRP A 479 16.63 12.95 -5.70
CA TRP A 479 15.98 12.91 -7.01
C TRP A 479 16.82 12.34 -8.15
N PRO A 480 18.08 12.75 -8.35
CA PRO A 480 18.90 12.21 -9.44
C PRO A 480 19.08 10.70 -9.36
N VAL A 481 19.34 10.17 -8.16
CA VAL A 481 19.55 8.72 -7.94
C VAL A 481 18.23 7.93 -7.80
N LEU A 482 17.08 8.59 -7.81
CA LEU A 482 15.77 7.95 -7.89
C LEU A 482 15.28 7.82 -9.34
N THR A 483 15.80 8.64 -10.25
CA THR A 483 15.23 8.85 -11.59
C THR A 483 16.20 8.54 -12.74
N GLY A 484 17.41 8.08 -12.44
CA GLY A 484 18.40 7.78 -13.47
C GLY A 484 19.02 9.01 -14.13
N ASN A 485 18.95 10.18 -13.48
CA ASN A 485 19.62 11.38 -14.01
C ASN A 485 21.14 11.29 -13.79
N PRO A 486 21.96 11.47 -14.83
CA PRO A 486 23.42 11.47 -14.66
C PRO A 486 23.88 12.60 -13.73
N ILE A 487 24.76 12.28 -12.79
CA ILE A 487 25.42 13.23 -11.87
C ILE A 487 26.88 12.86 -11.71
N SER A 488 27.69 13.84 -11.33
CA SER A 488 29.10 13.59 -11.03
C SER A 488 29.28 12.52 -9.95
N ARG A 489 30.37 11.76 -10.01
CA ARG A 489 30.67 10.72 -9.01
C ARG A 489 30.74 11.28 -7.59
N THR A 490 31.25 12.52 -7.42
CA THR A 490 31.27 13.19 -6.12
C THR A 490 29.84 13.49 -5.61
N ALA A 491 28.96 14.00 -6.49
CA ALA A 491 27.59 14.26 -6.15
C ALA A 491 26.80 12.95 -5.84
N TRP A 492 27.12 11.87 -6.54
CA TRP A 492 26.58 10.55 -6.28
C TRP A 492 27.04 10.00 -4.92
N GLN A 493 28.35 10.05 -4.62
CA GLN A 493 28.87 9.61 -3.33
C GLN A 493 28.24 10.34 -2.14
N ALA A 494 27.95 11.65 -2.27
CA ALA A 494 27.27 12.42 -1.24
C ALA A 494 25.83 11.94 -0.95
N ARG A 495 25.22 11.17 -1.86
CA ARG A 495 23.87 10.58 -1.74
C ARG A 495 23.88 9.13 -1.28
N VAL A 496 25.04 8.47 -1.27
CA VAL A 496 25.21 7.13 -0.72
C VAL A 496 25.59 7.26 0.76
N TRP A 497 24.59 7.32 1.63
CA TRP A 497 24.84 7.58 3.06
C TRP A 497 25.41 6.39 3.82
N PHE A 498 25.16 5.19 3.36
CA PHE A 498 25.64 3.96 3.99
C PHE A 498 26.27 3.02 2.95
N ARG A 499 27.34 2.31 3.35
CA ARG A 499 28.03 1.34 2.48
C ARG A 499 27.09 0.24 1.95
N GLY A 500 26.03 -0.08 2.68
CA GLY A 500 25.03 -1.07 2.28
C GLY A 500 24.06 -0.60 1.18
N TRP A 501 24.16 0.66 0.73
CA TRP A 501 23.27 1.21 -0.30
C TRP A 501 23.77 0.98 -1.72
N VAL A 502 24.98 0.48 -1.88
CA VAL A 502 25.65 0.18 -3.16
C VAL A 502 26.31 -1.18 -3.11
#